data_38a441dba466c7e81dc4c87ff21b3118
#
_entry.id   38a441dba466c7e81dc4c87ff21b3118
#
_cell.length_a   1.000
_cell.length_b   1.000
_cell.length_c   1.000
_cell.angle_alpha   90.00
_cell.angle_beta   90.00
_cell.angle_gamma   90.00
#
_symmetry.space_group_name_H-M   'P 1'
#
loop_
_entity.id
_entity.type
_entity.pdbx_description
1 polymer ?
#
loop_
_entity_poly.entity_id
_entity_poly.type
_entity_poly.pdbx_seq_one_letter_code
_entity_poly.pdbx_strand_id
1 'polypeptide(L)'
;MEGETDPNRGGLYYCNNHFKIILTKFIEIDMMAVQASEKRMRDMIITKETDYALRILRVLLDGEKHSVAEMSETELIPTQFAYQILRKLSAGNLVRVSRGALGGCELSCDLDATSLYDLMGVMGDRGVLCACMEPGYVCRWRDEHGRCAIHCQLAALQRKQDEAFCAVSLRRLLTGGSDPQDTSEL
;
A
#
# COMPACT_ATOMS: atom_id res chain seq x y z
N MET A 1 -70.84 -28.07 -11.01
CA MET A 1 -70.37 -26.84 -10.30
C MET A 1 -68.91 -26.68 -10.67
N GLU A 2 -68.72 -25.75 -11.55
CA GLU A 2 -67.45 -25.49 -12.27
C GLU A 2 -66.52 -24.67 -11.38
N GLY A 3 -65.31 -25.14 -11.26
CA GLY A 3 -64.23 -24.43 -10.56
C GLY A 3 -63.36 -23.72 -11.57
N GLU A 4 -63.44 -22.44 -11.57
CA GLU A 4 -62.75 -21.46 -12.39
C GLU A 4 -61.22 -21.52 -12.16
N THR A 5 -60.43 -21.87 -13.16
CA THR A 5 -58.98 -21.82 -13.15
C THR A 5 -58.53 -20.41 -13.54
N ASP A 6 -57.95 -19.70 -12.61
CA ASP A 6 -57.29 -18.38 -12.79
C ASP A 6 -56.03 -18.51 -13.63
N PRO A 7 -55.95 -17.89 -14.83
CA PRO A 7 -54.80 -17.99 -15.71
C PRO A 7 -53.61 -17.07 -15.37
N ASN A 8 -53.62 -16.38 -14.22
CA ASN A 8 -52.67 -15.30 -13.96
C ASN A 8 -51.62 -15.58 -12.87
N ARG A 9 -51.36 -16.86 -12.52
CA ARG A 9 -50.33 -17.23 -11.54
C ARG A 9 -48.95 -17.62 -12.09
N GLY A 10 -48.74 -17.52 -13.42
CA GLY A 10 -47.49 -18.01 -14.06
C GLY A 10 -46.39 -16.99 -14.36
N GLY A 11 -46.63 -15.69 -14.17
CA GLY A 11 -45.78 -14.64 -14.78
C GLY A 11 -44.69 -14.00 -13.92
N LEU A 12 -44.68 -14.19 -12.61
CA LEU A 12 -43.74 -13.41 -11.74
C LEU A 12 -42.49 -14.19 -11.25
N TYR A 13 -42.43 -15.49 -11.45
CA TYR A 13 -41.28 -16.27 -10.92
C TYR A 13 -40.09 -16.38 -11.89
N TYR A 14 -40.25 -16.09 -13.16
CA TYR A 14 -39.18 -16.24 -14.16
C TYR A 14 -38.25 -15.04 -14.24
N CYS A 15 -38.72 -13.83 -13.94
CA CYS A 15 -37.88 -12.63 -13.94
C CYS A 15 -36.91 -12.51 -12.75
N ASN A 16 -37.26 -13.12 -11.61
CA ASN A 16 -36.47 -12.96 -10.39
C ASN A 16 -35.20 -13.82 -10.36
N ASN A 17 -35.19 -14.96 -11.07
CA ASN A 17 -34.03 -15.86 -11.09
C ASN A 17 -32.91 -15.34 -12.05
N HIS A 18 -33.29 -14.73 -13.17
CA HIS A 18 -32.30 -14.20 -14.14
C HIS A 18 -31.61 -12.96 -13.58
N PHE A 19 -32.36 -12.10 -12.91
CA PHE A 19 -31.81 -10.91 -12.22
C PHE A 19 -30.89 -11.29 -11.05
N LYS A 20 -31.24 -12.32 -10.30
CA LYS A 20 -30.38 -12.86 -9.23
C LYS A 20 -29.07 -13.41 -9.77
N ILE A 21 -29.11 -14.16 -10.87
CA ILE A 21 -27.91 -14.74 -11.49
C ILE A 21 -27.01 -13.65 -12.07
N ILE A 22 -27.56 -12.60 -12.67
CA ILE A 22 -26.81 -11.48 -13.20
C ILE A 22 -26.17 -10.69 -12.05
N LEU A 23 -26.92 -10.43 -10.98
CA LEU A 23 -26.40 -9.71 -9.80
C LEU A 23 -25.29 -10.50 -9.10
N THR A 24 -25.45 -11.83 -8.96
CA THR A 24 -24.43 -12.69 -8.34
C THR A 24 -23.14 -12.71 -9.19
N LYS A 25 -23.27 -12.82 -10.52
CA LYS A 25 -22.11 -12.75 -11.42
C LYS A 25 -21.43 -11.38 -11.41
N PHE A 26 -22.19 -10.29 -11.30
CA PHE A 26 -21.62 -8.93 -11.17
C PHE A 26 -20.83 -8.78 -9.87
N ILE A 27 -21.37 -9.29 -8.76
CA ILE A 27 -20.68 -9.27 -7.45
C ILE A 27 -19.43 -10.15 -7.47
N GLU A 28 -19.47 -11.33 -8.12
CA GLU A 28 -18.32 -12.22 -8.26
C GLU A 28 -17.21 -11.59 -9.12
N ILE A 29 -17.57 -10.89 -10.22
CA ILE A 29 -16.61 -10.21 -11.09
C ILE A 29 -15.97 -9.03 -10.34
N ASP A 30 -16.74 -8.27 -9.57
CA ASP A 30 -16.24 -7.15 -8.77
C ASP A 30 -15.33 -7.66 -7.63
N MET A 31 -15.71 -8.74 -6.94
CA MET A 31 -14.85 -9.38 -5.94
C MET A 31 -13.55 -9.95 -6.54
N MET A 32 -13.60 -10.55 -7.71
CA MET A 32 -12.39 -11.05 -8.40
C MET A 32 -11.48 -9.89 -8.85
N ALA A 33 -12.05 -8.77 -9.31
CA ALA A 33 -11.29 -7.57 -9.68
C ALA A 33 -10.65 -6.92 -8.45
N VAL A 34 -11.37 -6.84 -7.33
CA VAL A 34 -10.85 -6.35 -6.05
C VAL A 34 -9.74 -7.26 -5.53
N GLN A 35 -9.93 -8.58 -5.52
CA GLN A 35 -8.91 -9.55 -5.10
C GLN A 35 -7.69 -9.55 -6.02
N ALA A 36 -7.87 -9.38 -7.34
CA ALA A 36 -6.77 -9.27 -8.29
C ALA A 36 -5.98 -7.96 -8.09
N SER A 37 -6.66 -6.87 -7.73
CA SER A 37 -6.01 -5.58 -7.43
C SER A 37 -5.27 -5.64 -6.08
N GLU A 38 -5.84 -6.25 -5.07
CA GLU A 38 -5.20 -6.48 -3.77
C GLU A 38 -4.00 -7.43 -3.87
N LYS A 39 -4.08 -8.47 -4.71
CA LYS A 39 -2.97 -9.38 -4.98
C LYS A 39 -1.84 -8.65 -5.73
N ARG A 40 -2.17 -7.83 -6.75
CA ARG A 40 -1.18 -7.06 -7.51
C ARG A 40 -0.49 -5.99 -6.62
N MET A 41 -1.19 -5.44 -5.62
CA MET A 41 -0.62 -4.48 -4.67
C MET A 41 0.35 -5.16 -3.68
N ARG A 42 0.16 -6.45 -3.37
CA ARG A 42 1.07 -7.25 -2.52
C ARG A 42 2.35 -7.71 -3.24
N ASP A 43 2.35 -7.68 -4.56
CA ASP A 43 3.50 -8.10 -5.38
C ASP A 43 4.52 -6.97 -5.63
N MET A 44 4.24 -5.74 -5.17
CA MET A 44 5.16 -4.60 -5.27
C MET A 44 5.94 -4.42 -3.97
N ILE A 45 7.25 -4.20 -4.09
CA ILE A 45 8.14 -3.90 -2.95
C ILE A 45 7.78 -2.54 -2.34
N ILE A 46 7.45 -1.57 -3.17
CA ILE A 46 6.94 -0.25 -2.76
C ILE A 46 5.49 -0.18 -3.20
N THR A 47 4.58 -0.15 -2.22
CA THR A 47 3.15 -0.11 -2.51
C THR A 47 2.72 1.29 -2.95
N LYS A 48 1.49 1.37 -3.47
CA LYS A 48 0.88 2.65 -3.83
C LYS A 48 0.71 3.58 -2.62
N GLU A 49 0.55 3.03 -1.42
CA GLU A 49 0.48 3.83 -0.19
C GLU A 49 1.83 4.48 0.12
N THR A 50 2.93 3.76 -0.03
CA THR A 50 4.28 4.33 0.14
C THR A 50 4.61 5.34 -0.95
N ASP A 51 4.20 5.11 -2.23
CA ASP A 51 4.32 6.12 -3.29
C ASP A 51 3.57 7.41 -2.94
N TYR A 52 2.34 7.31 -2.46
CA TYR A 52 1.58 8.48 -2.01
C TYR A 52 2.20 9.16 -0.79
N ALA A 53 2.78 8.38 0.14
CA ALA A 53 3.50 8.95 1.28
C ALA A 53 4.72 9.78 0.83
N LEU A 54 5.50 9.27 -0.13
CA LEU A 54 6.61 10.01 -0.74
C LEU A 54 6.13 11.31 -1.40
N ARG A 55 5.03 11.29 -2.13
CA ARG A 55 4.46 12.49 -2.77
C ARG A 55 4.03 13.53 -1.73
N ILE A 56 3.36 13.10 -0.65
CA ILE A 56 3.00 14.00 0.46
C ILE A 56 4.26 14.64 1.08
N LEU A 57 5.28 13.84 1.37
CA LEU A 57 6.54 14.34 1.92
C LEU A 57 7.24 15.30 0.96
N ARG A 58 7.09 15.11 -0.36
CA ARG A 58 7.64 16.02 -1.39
C ARG A 58 7.02 17.42 -1.33
N VAL A 59 5.70 17.52 -1.13
CA VAL A 59 5.04 18.82 -0.96
C VAL A 59 5.58 19.55 0.27
N LEU A 60 5.85 18.82 1.35
CA LEU A 60 6.31 19.38 2.62
C LEU A 60 7.82 19.73 2.66
N LEU A 61 8.54 19.57 1.54
CA LEU A 61 9.97 19.90 1.46
C LEU A 61 10.28 21.38 1.65
N ASP A 62 9.33 22.26 1.37
CA ASP A 62 9.46 23.70 1.54
C ASP A 62 9.48 24.14 3.02
N GLY A 63 9.13 23.23 3.94
CA GLY A 63 9.07 23.48 5.39
C GLY A 63 7.80 24.22 5.84
N GLU A 64 6.86 24.48 4.92
CA GLU A 64 5.62 25.18 5.21
C GLU A 64 4.50 24.19 5.63
N LYS A 65 3.40 24.76 6.12
CA LYS A 65 2.20 23.99 6.44
C LYS A 65 1.26 23.93 5.26
N HIS A 66 0.92 22.71 4.86
CA HIS A 66 -0.04 22.46 3.78
C HIS A 66 -1.31 21.78 4.27
N SER A 67 -2.44 22.16 3.68
CA SER A 67 -3.71 21.49 3.92
C SER A 67 -3.77 20.14 3.20
N VAL A 68 -4.59 19.21 3.70
CA VAL A 68 -4.80 17.92 3.02
C VAL A 68 -5.38 18.09 1.61
N ALA A 69 -6.27 19.10 1.44
CA ALA A 69 -6.86 19.38 0.14
C ALA A 69 -5.80 19.82 -0.88
N GLU A 70 -4.93 20.75 -0.50
CA GLU A 70 -3.82 21.25 -1.32
C GLU A 70 -2.86 20.11 -1.71
N MET A 71 -2.40 19.29 -0.76
CA MET A 71 -1.54 18.14 -1.05
C MET A 71 -2.21 17.13 -1.98
N SER A 72 -3.53 16.88 -1.79
CA SER A 72 -4.31 15.98 -2.63
C SER A 72 -4.42 16.47 -4.07
N GLU A 73 -4.63 17.77 -4.26
CA GLU A 73 -4.75 18.40 -5.56
C GLU A 73 -3.40 18.45 -6.29
N THR A 74 -2.36 18.92 -5.58
CA THR A 74 -1.00 19.06 -6.14
C THR A 74 -0.43 17.71 -6.61
N GLU A 75 -0.61 16.66 -5.81
CA GLU A 75 -0.01 15.35 -6.07
C GLU A 75 -0.98 14.34 -6.69
N LEU A 76 -2.19 14.78 -7.05
CA LEU A 76 -3.24 13.94 -7.64
C LEU A 76 -3.53 12.68 -6.79
N ILE A 77 -3.59 12.86 -5.46
CA ILE A 77 -3.90 11.81 -4.51
C ILE A 77 -5.36 11.93 -4.10
N PRO A 78 -6.19 10.86 -4.19
CA PRO A 78 -7.55 10.94 -3.67
C PRO A 78 -7.54 11.32 -2.19
N THR A 79 -8.31 12.34 -1.81
CA THR A 79 -8.30 12.96 -0.47
C THR A 79 -8.49 11.95 0.66
N GLN A 80 -9.34 10.93 0.45
CA GLN A 80 -9.55 9.86 1.42
C GLN A 80 -8.27 9.09 1.72
N PHE A 81 -7.46 8.78 0.70
CA PHE A 81 -6.17 8.12 0.88
C PHE A 81 -5.16 9.04 1.55
N ALA A 82 -5.12 10.33 1.19
CA ALA A 82 -4.24 11.30 1.83
C ALA A 82 -4.44 11.34 3.36
N TYR A 83 -5.68 11.32 3.84
CA TYR A 83 -5.96 11.24 5.28
C TYR A 83 -5.44 9.96 5.94
N GLN A 84 -5.59 8.81 5.27
CA GLN A 84 -5.10 7.53 5.80
C GLN A 84 -3.58 7.51 5.90
N ILE A 85 -2.89 8.02 4.87
CA ILE A 85 -1.44 8.10 4.80
C ILE A 85 -0.90 9.06 5.85
N LEU A 86 -1.49 10.26 5.98
CA LEU A 86 -1.09 11.23 6.99
C LEU A 86 -1.24 10.68 8.42
N ARG A 87 -2.26 9.85 8.67
CA ARG A 87 -2.41 9.17 9.96
C ARG A 87 -1.24 8.22 10.24
N LYS A 88 -0.79 7.44 9.24
CA LYS A 88 0.38 6.55 9.37
C LYS A 88 1.67 7.37 9.55
N LEU A 89 1.89 8.38 8.72
CA LEU A 89 3.06 9.26 8.80
C LEU A 89 3.14 9.98 10.15
N SER A 90 2.02 10.46 10.68
CA SER A 90 1.95 11.10 11.99
C SER A 90 2.20 10.11 13.13
N ALA A 91 1.69 8.88 13.04
CA ALA A 91 1.97 7.83 14.01
C ALA A 91 3.46 7.43 14.02
N GLY A 92 4.13 7.51 12.86
CA GLY A 92 5.57 7.30 12.71
C GLY A 92 6.43 8.55 13.03
N ASN A 93 5.82 9.65 13.48
CA ASN A 93 6.50 10.92 13.77
C ASN A 93 7.23 11.55 12.56
N LEU A 94 6.83 11.22 11.33
CA LEU A 94 7.40 11.82 10.11
C LEU A 94 6.76 13.18 9.81
N VAL A 95 5.50 13.36 10.17
CA VAL A 95 4.76 14.61 10.00
C VAL A 95 3.99 14.96 11.27
N ARG A 96 3.76 16.24 11.48
CA ARG A 96 2.88 16.78 12.52
C ARG A 96 1.62 17.31 11.86
N VAL A 97 0.46 16.91 12.38
CA VAL A 97 -0.85 17.37 11.91
C VAL A 97 -1.47 18.27 12.98
N SER A 98 -1.82 19.50 12.62
CA SER A 98 -2.49 20.47 13.48
C SER A 98 -3.93 20.73 12.99
N ARG A 99 -4.89 20.91 13.93
CA ARG A 99 -6.30 21.18 13.63
C ARG A 99 -6.59 22.68 13.76
N GLY A 100 -7.68 23.12 13.12
CA GLY A 100 -8.20 24.50 13.22
C GLY A 100 -8.04 25.28 11.91
N ALA A 101 -8.41 26.57 11.94
CA ALA A 101 -8.40 27.45 10.77
C ALA A 101 -6.99 27.68 10.21
N LEU A 102 -5.96 27.63 11.07
CA LEU A 102 -4.54 27.68 10.72
C LEU A 102 -3.90 26.28 10.84
N GLY A 103 -4.71 25.23 10.80
CA GLY A 103 -4.28 23.84 10.83
C GLY A 103 -3.66 23.41 9.49
N GLY A 104 -2.89 22.35 9.53
CA GLY A 104 -2.25 21.78 8.36
C GLY A 104 -1.31 20.65 8.75
N CYS A 105 -0.56 20.18 7.79
CA CYS A 105 0.47 19.18 7.97
C CYS A 105 1.84 19.81 7.70
N GLU A 106 2.82 19.50 8.54
CA GLU A 106 4.20 19.95 8.42
C GLU A 106 5.16 18.79 8.67
N LEU A 107 6.37 18.85 8.14
CA LEU A 107 7.42 17.88 8.45
C LEU A 107 7.79 17.93 9.94
N SER A 108 8.04 16.77 10.54
CA SER A 108 8.54 16.67 11.92
C SER A 108 9.79 15.80 12.04
N CYS A 109 10.24 15.17 10.98
CA CYS A 109 11.46 14.37 10.94
C CYS A 109 12.59 15.07 10.18
N ASP A 110 13.81 14.63 10.44
CA ASP A 110 14.97 14.95 9.60
C ASP A 110 15.00 13.99 8.40
N LEU A 111 14.76 14.53 7.19
CA LEU A 111 14.74 13.76 5.95
C LEU A 111 16.13 13.23 5.54
N ASP A 112 17.21 13.84 6.02
CA ASP A 112 18.57 13.35 5.77
C ASP A 112 18.91 12.15 6.64
N ALA A 113 18.36 12.12 7.87
CA ALA A 113 18.54 11.01 8.80
C ALA A 113 17.51 9.89 8.65
N THR A 114 16.40 10.13 7.92
CA THR A 114 15.32 9.16 7.71
C THR A 114 15.50 8.47 6.35
N SER A 115 15.59 7.14 6.36
CA SER A 115 15.77 6.35 5.14
C SER A 115 14.45 5.95 4.47
N LEU A 116 14.53 5.48 3.20
CA LEU A 116 13.40 4.85 2.54
C LEU A 116 12.92 3.61 3.32
N TYR A 117 13.85 2.85 3.91
CA TYR A 117 13.52 1.69 4.73
C TYR A 117 12.67 2.06 5.96
N ASP A 118 12.94 3.21 6.58
CA ASP A 118 12.16 3.70 7.72
C ASP A 118 10.74 4.07 7.30
N LEU A 119 10.59 4.77 6.17
CA LEU A 119 9.28 5.08 5.60
C LEU A 119 8.49 3.82 5.28
N MET A 120 9.10 2.84 4.62
CA MET A 120 8.48 1.54 4.34
C MET A 120 7.99 0.86 5.61
N GLY A 121 8.76 0.96 6.71
CA GLY A 121 8.35 0.46 8.02
C GLY A 121 7.10 1.14 8.57
N VAL A 122 7.01 2.46 8.46
CA VAL A 122 5.84 3.25 8.87
C VAL A 122 4.61 2.91 8.03
N MET A 123 4.80 2.69 6.75
CA MET A 123 3.70 2.33 5.83
C MET A 123 3.26 0.86 5.94
N GLY A 124 4.12 -0.01 6.51
CA GLY A 124 3.86 -1.45 6.62
C GLY A 124 4.35 -2.26 5.43
N ASP A 125 5.26 -1.72 4.63
CA ASP A 125 5.77 -2.31 3.38
C ASP A 125 7.09 -3.09 3.55
N ARG A 126 7.57 -3.29 4.78
CA ARG A 126 8.74 -4.15 5.03
C ARG A 126 8.35 -5.61 4.85
N GLY A 127 8.41 -6.06 3.60
CA GLY A 127 8.18 -7.45 3.25
C GLY A 127 9.45 -8.30 3.34
N VAL A 128 9.27 -9.61 3.49
CA VAL A 128 10.34 -10.59 3.41
C VAL A 128 10.31 -11.31 2.05
N LEU A 129 11.48 -11.67 1.53
CA LEU A 129 11.61 -12.34 0.22
C LEU A 129 10.93 -13.72 0.17
N CYS A 130 10.82 -14.40 1.31
CA CYS A 130 10.10 -15.65 1.38
C CYS A 130 9.52 -15.90 2.77
N ALA A 131 8.44 -16.68 2.82
CA ALA A 131 7.69 -16.97 4.05
C ALA A 131 8.57 -17.55 5.17
N CYS A 132 9.63 -18.29 4.84
CA CYS A 132 10.49 -18.89 5.89
C CYS A 132 11.35 -17.85 6.65
N MET A 133 11.29 -16.57 6.28
CA MET A 133 11.91 -15.45 7.00
C MET A 133 10.92 -14.69 7.87
N GLU A 134 9.62 -14.98 7.77
CA GLU A 134 8.62 -14.35 8.62
C GLU A 134 8.81 -14.76 10.09
N PRO A 135 8.65 -13.82 11.03
CA PRO A 135 8.70 -14.15 12.46
C PRO A 135 7.68 -15.24 12.81
N GLY A 136 8.13 -16.28 13.50
CA GLY A 136 7.27 -17.41 13.91
C GLY A 136 7.03 -18.47 12.84
N TYR A 137 7.61 -18.35 11.65
CA TYR A 137 7.49 -19.41 10.64
C TYR A 137 8.15 -20.70 11.07
N VAL A 138 7.37 -21.79 11.11
CA VAL A 138 7.85 -23.14 11.40
C VAL A 138 8.20 -23.85 10.09
N CYS A 139 9.47 -24.18 9.91
CA CYS A 139 9.95 -24.88 8.72
C CYS A 139 10.24 -26.34 9.04
N ARG A 140 9.31 -27.23 8.70
CA ARG A 140 9.43 -28.67 8.93
C ARG A 140 10.73 -29.25 8.34
N TRP A 141 11.18 -28.78 7.18
CA TRP A 141 12.44 -29.24 6.61
C TRP A 141 13.64 -28.89 7.49
N ARG A 142 13.68 -27.69 8.05
CA ARG A 142 14.76 -27.27 8.98
C ARG A 142 14.72 -28.03 10.30
N ASP A 143 13.53 -28.35 10.77
CA ASP A 143 13.36 -29.10 12.02
C ASP A 143 13.88 -30.54 11.88
N GLU A 144 13.69 -31.14 10.69
CA GLU A 144 14.14 -32.52 10.40
C GLU A 144 15.61 -32.60 9.94
N HIS A 145 16.11 -31.58 9.18
CA HIS A 145 17.43 -31.62 8.49
C HIS A 145 18.42 -30.56 8.99
N GLY A 146 18.02 -29.67 9.85
CA GLY A 146 18.86 -28.60 10.40
C GLY A 146 19.06 -27.42 9.44
N ARG A 147 20.29 -27.01 9.21
CA ARG A 147 20.60 -25.78 8.44
C ARG A 147 20.18 -25.87 6.97
N CYS A 148 19.31 -24.98 6.54
CA CYS A 148 18.88 -24.86 5.15
C CYS A 148 19.76 -23.85 4.36
N ALA A 149 20.50 -24.32 3.37
CA ALA A 149 21.35 -23.48 2.53
C ALA A 149 20.53 -22.43 1.74
N ILE A 150 19.33 -22.79 1.26
CA ILE A 150 18.42 -21.88 0.53
C ILE A 150 18.02 -20.73 1.46
N HIS A 151 17.58 -21.02 2.68
CA HIS A 151 17.23 -19.98 3.66
C HIS A 151 18.41 -19.03 3.93
N CYS A 152 19.62 -19.58 4.10
CA CYS A 152 20.80 -18.75 4.35
C CYS A 152 21.12 -17.81 3.18
N GLN A 153 20.98 -18.27 1.94
CA GLN A 153 21.21 -17.44 0.75
C GLN A 153 20.13 -16.38 0.58
N LEU A 154 18.86 -16.72 0.75
CA LEU A 154 17.76 -15.77 0.67
C LEU A 154 17.83 -14.72 1.79
N ALA A 155 18.21 -15.13 3.02
CA ALA A 155 18.45 -14.20 4.12
C ALA A 155 19.61 -13.23 3.84
N ALA A 156 20.64 -13.69 3.13
CA ALA A 156 21.74 -12.81 2.69
C ALA A 156 21.28 -11.80 1.63
N LEU A 157 20.40 -12.21 0.69
CA LEU A 157 19.80 -11.32 -0.29
C LEU A 157 18.87 -10.29 0.37
N GLN A 158 18.03 -10.73 1.33
CA GLN A 158 17.19 -9.82 2.10
C GLN A 158 18.00 -8.70 2.76
N ARG A 159 19.09 -9.08 3.46
CA ARG A 159 19.94 -8.05 4.11
C ARG A 159 20.52 -7.05 3.10
N LYS A 160 20.98 -7.50 1.93
CA LYS A 160 21.47 -6.58 0.89
C LYS A 160 20.39 -5.64 0.37
N GLN A 161 19.17 -6.13 0.22
CA GLN A 161 18.03 -5.31 -0.17
C GLN A 161 17.70 -4.27 0.92
N ASP A 162 17.63 -4.69 2.18
CA ASP A 162 17.36 -3.81 3.31
C ASP A 162 18.46 -2.74 3.45
N GLU A 163 19.73 -3.13 3.32
CA GLU A 163 20.89 -2.22 3.31
C GLU A 163 20.78 -1.19 2.18
N ALA A 164 20.37 -1.60 0.97
CA ALA A 164 20.17 -0.68 -0.15
C ALA A 164 19.07 0.36 0.16
N PHE A 165 17.96 -0.05 0.76
CA PHE A 165 16.88 0.88 1.16
C PHE A 165 17.29 1.78 2.34
N CYS A 166 18.09 1.28 3.28
CA CYS A 166 18.65 2.06 4.38
C CYS A 166 19.65 3.12 3.90
N ALA A 167 20.37 2.86 2.83
CA ALA A 167 21.37 3.78 2.27
C ALA A 167 20.77 4.99 1.55
N VAL A 168 19.47 4.97 1.24
CA VAL A 168 18.79 6.06 0.53
C VAL A 168 18.02 6.90 1.53
N SER A 169 18.48 8.14 1.81
CA SER A 169 17.73 9.09 2.63
C SER A 169 16.51 9.61 1.88
N LEU A 170 15.46 9.96 2.63
CA LEU A 170 14.25 10.55 2.05
C LEU A 170 14.55 11.86 1.33
N ARG A 171 15.46 12.69 1.87
CA ARG A 171 15.86 13.93 1.20
C ARG A 171 16.42 13.66 -0.18
N ARG A 172 17.38 12.75 -0.29
CA ARG A 172 17.98 12.38 -1.58
C ARG A 172 16.97 11.87 -2.58
N LEU A 173 16.07 10.98 -2.12
CA LEU A 173 15.01 10.40 -2.94
C LEU A 173 14.04 11.45 -3.48
N LEU A 174 13.64 12.41 -2.61
CA LEU A 174 12.62 13.42 -2.94
C LEU A 174 13.17 14.59 -3.77
N THR A 175 14.47 14.89 -3.65
CA THR A 175 15.11 16.00 -4.40
C THR A 175 15.80 15.57 -5.68
N GLY A 176 15.82 14.25 -5.98
CA GLY A 176 16.50 13.72 -7.17
C GLY A 176 18.01 13.91 -7.13
N GLY A 177 18.63 13.91 -5.93
CA GLY A 177 20.07 14.01 -5.77
C GLY A 177 20.75 12.87 -6.51
N SER A 178 21.47 13.22 -7.58
CA SER A 178 22.22 12.27 -8.42
C SER A 178 23.26 11.52 -7.59
N ASP A 179 23.25 10.21 -7.69
CA ASP A 179 24.40 9.39 -7.35
C ASP A 179 25.56 9.79 -8.29
N PRO A 180 26.79 9.94 -7.78
CA PRO A 180 27.96 10.14 -8.66
C PRO A 180 28.15 9.00 -9.67
N GLN A 181 27.42 7.89 -9.53
CA GLN A 181 27.45 6.73 -10.42
C GLN A 181 26.32 6.66 -11.46
N ASP A 182 25.32 7.57 -11.40
CA ASP A 182 24.11 7.50 -12.23
C ASP A 182 24.15 8.44 -13.47
N THR A 183 25.34 8.90 -13.86
CA THR A 183 25.50 9.74 -15.06
C THR A 183 25.72 8.95 -16.35
N SER A 184 25.48 7.64 -16.39
CA SER A 184 25.78 6.82 -17.59
C SER A 184 24.58 6.27 -18.35
N GLU A 185 23.32 6.46 -17.90
CA GLU A 185 22.14 5.97 -18.65
C GLU A 185 20.94 6.93 -18.58
N LEU A 186 20.95 7.99 -19.38
CA LEU A 186 19.74 8.67 -19.89
C LEU A 186 20.00 9.10 -21.32
#